data_7cf2c2baf6d6d596eb22ea3532e420fe
#
_entry.id   7cf2c2baf6d6d596eb22ea3532e420fe
#
_cell.length_a   1.000
_cell.length_b   1.000
_cell.length_c   1.000
_cell.angle_alpha   90.00
_cell.angle_beta   90.00
_cell.angle_gamma   90.00
#
_symmetry.space_group_name_H-M   'P 1'
#
loop_
_entity.id
_entity.type
_entity.pdbx_description
1 polymer ?
#
loop_
_entity_poly.entity_id
_entity_poly.type
_entity_poly.pdbx_seq_one_letter_code
_entity_poly.pdbx_strand_id
1 'polypeptide(L)'
;MSSLLVALIGAGSMAARHARVVGSCTWASLAVVVDRDLDRAAWLADQWGAASTSTMTAALRCDIAVVATSTPAHADAALELIHAGLPVLIEKPLTSSLKATREVLETAQFHDVALMCGFVERFNPAFLRLAQDVGSAISHVRTVRIGPAPPRTHSTVVDDVLIHDLDLVFRLIPGDTVTEVRSEASGWCETNGWPETVTCSLRMASGITASLRACRHSPTRRRDVSIIQPDEREHSTSLLSPSGNPLAAQFEHFRWLAQHASKVERDAERAGVLPSHELADVIERQLTEARCNP
;
A
#
# COMPACT_ATOMS: atom_id res chain seq x y z
N MET A 1 -0.55 -15.05 27.40
CA MET A 1 0.21 -13.93 26.82
C MET A 1 -0.71 -12.72 26.82
N SER A 2 -0.24 -11.54 27.23
CA SER A 2 -1.03 -10.31 27.14
C SER A 2 -1.34 -9.98 25.66
N SER A 3 -2.56 -9.52 25.40
CA SER A 3 -2.96 -9.06 24.07
C SER A 3 -2.16 -7.81 23.68
N LEU A 4 -1.68 -7.71 22.42
CA LEU A 4 -1.02 -6.50 21.91
C LEU A 4 -2.02 -5.35 21.85
N LEU A 5 -1.65 -4.22 22.40
CA LEU A 5 -2.42 -2.99 22.31
C LEU A 5 -2.15 -2.27 20.99
N VAL A 6 -3.20 -2.08 20.20
CA VAL A 6 -3.13 -1.46 18.87
C VAL A 6 -3.68 -0.05 18.92
N ALA A 7 -2.89 0.92 18.46
CA ALA A 7 -3.37 2.25 18.15
C ALA A 7 -3.81 2.32 16.68
N LEU A 8 -4.99 2.86 16.42
CA LEU A 8 -5.49 3.11 15.07
C LEU A 8 -5.57 4.62 14.84
N ILE A 9 -4.77 5.11 13.91
CA ILE A 9 -4.68 6.53 13.56
C ILE A 9 -5.51 6.77 12.32
N GLY A 10 -6.60 7.50 12.46
CA GLY A 10 -7.67 7.71 11.48
C GLY A 10 -8.92 6.92 11.82
N ALA A 11 -10.09 7.48 11.47
CA ALA A 11 -11.40 6.85 11.61
C ALA A 11 -12.17 6.81 10.28
N GLY A 12 -11.44 6.63 9.17
CA GLY A 12 -11.99 6.50 7.82
C GLY A 12 -12.38 5.05 7.47
N SER A 13 -12.75 4.85 6.19
CA SER A 13 -13.19 3.53 5.70
C SER A 13 -12.10 2.45 5.79
N MET A 14 -10.82 2.80 5.57
CA MET A 14 -9.72 1.85 5.76
C MET A 14 -9.46 1.57 7.23
N ALA A 15 -9.51 2.60 8.09
CA ALA A 15 -9.43 2.41 9.53
C ALA A 15 -10.51 1.44 10.05
N ALA A 16 -11.75 1.55 9.59
CA ALA A 16 -12.81 0.62 9.96
C ALA A 16 -12.54 -0.83 9.51
N ARG A 17 -11.85 -1.02 8.39
CA ARG A 17 -11.42 -2.37 7.95
C ARG A 17 -10.31 -2.91 8.84
N HIS A 18 -9.32 -2.10 9.19
CA HIS A 18 -8.25 -2.48 10.13
C HIS A 18 -8.82 -2.78 11.52
N ALA A 19 -9.75 -1.95 12.04
CA ALA A 19 -10.41 -2.21 13.32
C ALA A 19 -11.10 -3.58 13.35
N ARG A 20 -11.77 -3.96 12.24
CA ARG A 20 -12.39 -5.29 12.11
C ARG A 20 -11.35 -6.42 12.11
N VAL A 21 -10.21 -6.22 11.44
CA VAL A 21 -9.11 -7.22 11.46
C VAL A 21 -8.56 -7.36 12.86
N VAL A 22 -8.23 -6.24 13.53
CA VAL A 22 -7.73 -6.25 14.91
C VAL A 22 -8.72 -6.95 15.84
N GLY A 23 -10.01 -6.59 15.75
CA GLY A 23 -11.07 -7.20 16.58
C GLY A 23 -11.33 -8.68 16.30
N SER A 24 -10.87 -9.21 15.17
CA SER A 24 -10.93 -10.65 14.88
C SER A 24 -9.72 -11.44 15.39
N CYS A 25 -8.66 -10.75 15.86
CA CYS A 25 -7.45 -11.38 16.34
C CYS A 25 -7.59 -11.75 17.84
N THR A 26 -7.12 -12.95 18.22
CA THR A 26 -7.07 -13.37 19.63
C THR A 26 -5.87 -12.81 20.40
N TRP A 27 -4.88 -12.29 19.67
CA TRP A 27 -3.59 -11.82 20.19
C TRP A 27 -3.46 -10.29 20.19
N ALA A 28 -4.45 -9.55 19.66
CA ALA A 28 -4.45 -8.09 19.62
C ALA A 28 -5.79 -7.53 20.12
N SER A 29 -5.77 -6.32 20.63
CA SER A 29 -6.95 -5.54 20.98
C SER A 29 -6.79 -4.10 20.52
N LEU A 30 -7.85 -3.53 19.98
CA LEU A 30 -7.89 -2.11 19.65
C LEU A 30 -7.96 -1.31 20.94
N ALA A 31 -6.88 -0.61 21.28
CA ALA A 31 -6.80 0.14 22.53
C ALA A 31 -7.31 1.58 22.37
N VAL A 32 -6.99 2.20 21.23
CA VAL A 32 -7.36 3.59 20.97
C VAL A 32 -7.56 3.86 19.49
N VAL A 33 -8.55 4.68 19.18
CA VAL A 33 -8.76 5.30 17.85
C VAL A 33 -8.45 6.80 17.96
N VAL A 34 -7.55 7.26 17.11
CA VAL A 34 -7.14 8.68 17.05
C VAL A 34 -7.64 9.29 15.75
N ASP A 35 -8.47 10.32 15.83
CA ASP A 35 -8.84 11.13 14.67
C ASP A 35 -9.07 12.57 15.11
N ARG A 36 -8.69 13.56 14.31
CA ARG A 36 -8.97 14.98 14.59
C ARG A 36 -10.46 15.27 14.71
N ASP A 37 -11.31 14.46 14.05
CA ASP A 37 -12.76 14.43 14.21
C ASP A 37 -13.09 13.41 15.32
N LEU A 38 -13.29 13.95 16.53
CA LEU A 38 -13.50 13.14 17.74
C LEU A 38 -14.80 12.32 17.66
N ASP A 39 -15.84 12.81 16.98
CA ASP A 39 -17.10 12.09 16.84
C ASP A 39 -16.90 10.83 15.97
N ARG A 40 -16.11 10.94 14.90
CA ARG A 40 -15.73 9.80 14.07
C ARG A 40 -14.85 8.81 14.83
N ALA A 41 -13.90 9.32 15.62
CA ALA A 41 -13.06 8.47 16.45
C ALA A 41 -13.90 7.69 17.47
N ALA A 42 -14.81 8.38 18.19
CA ALA A 42 -15.70 7.78 19.17
C ALA A 42 -16.62 6.73 18.53
N TRP A 43 -17.26 7.08 17.40
CA TRP A 43 -18.13 6.14 16.69
C TRP A 43 -17.44 4.83 16.30
N LEU A 44 -16.18 4.92 15.85
CA LEU A 44 -15.42 3.72 15.49
C LEU A 44 -14.92 2.97 16.73
N ALA A 45 -14.44 3.68 17.75
CA ALA A 45 -13.91 3.11 18.99
C ALA A 45 -14.98 2.33 19.77
N ASP A 46 -16.19 2.89 19.87
CA ASP A 46 -17.31 2.27 20.61
C ASP A 46 -17.68 0.88 20.07
N GLN A 47 -17.52 0.64 18.78
CA GLN A 47 -17.81 -0.67 18.17
C GLN A 47 -16.85 -1.78 18.65
N TRP A 48 -15.70 -1.39 19.20
CA TRP A 48 -14.63 -2.32 19.59
C TRP A 48 -14.23 -2.19 21.06
N GLY A 49 -14.94 -1.39 21.83
CA GLY A 49 -14.62 -1.12 23.24
C GLY A 49 -13.29 -0.41 23.45
N ALA A 50 -12.85 0.36 22.46
CA ALA A 50 -11.61 1.13 22.48
C ALA A 50 -11.81 2.55 23.01
N ALA A 51 -10.74 3.20 23.46
CA ALA A 51 -10.75 4.63 23.74
C ALA A 51 -10.75 5.45 22.45
N SER A 52 -11.24 6.70 22.51
CA SER A 52 -11.17 7.66 21.41
C SER A 52 -10.50 8.95 21.87
N THR A 53 -9.71 9.55 20.97
CA THR A 53 -9.02 10.82 21.26
C THR A 53 -8.69 11.55 19.95
N SER A 54 -8.41 12.85 20.06
CA SER A 54 -7.89 13.65 18.94
C SER A 54 -6.36 13.87 19.01
N THR A 55 -5.69 13.34 20.01
CA THR A 55 -4.25 13.52 20.22
C THR A 55 -3.49 12.19 20.16
N MET A 56 -2.23 12.23 19.71
CA MET A 56 -1.37 11.04 19.59
C MET A 56 -0.92 10.46 20.93
N THR A 57 -1.00 11.20 22.04
CA THR A 57 -0.44 10.82 23.34
C THR A 57 -0.90 9.45 23.83
N ALA A 58 -2.15 9.07 23.56
CA ALA A 58 -2.66 7.75 23.96
C ALA A 58 -2.11 6.63 23.04
N ALA A 59 -1.89 6.94 21.76
CA ALA A 59 -1.31 6.01 20.80
C ALA A 59 0.11 5.60 21.19
N LEU A 60 0.91 6.53 21.72
CA LEU A 60 2.29 6.30 22.14
C LEU A 60 2.44 5.31 23.32
N ARG A 61 1.32 4.89 23.93
CA ARG A 61 1.29 3.89 25.00
C ARG A 61 0.89 2.50 24.52
N CYS A 62 0.64 2.35 23.22
CA CYS A 62 0.32 1.07 22.60
C CYS A 62 1.58 0.31 22.20
N ASP A 63 1.43 -0.95 21.81
CA ASP A 63 2.55 -1.80 21.39
C ASP A 63 2.87 -1.63 19.91
N ILE A 64 1.85 -1.37 19.09
CA ILE A 64 1.94 -1.16 17.63
C ILE A 64 0.88 -0.14 17.18
N ALA A 65 1.12 0.47 16.01
CA ALA A 65 0.16 1.41 15.43
C ALA A 65 -0.16 1.10 13.97
N VAL A 66 -1.39 1.44 13.56
CA VAL A 66 -1.83 1.43 12.17
C VAL A 66 -2.22 2.85 11.78
N VAL A 67 -1.57 3.42 10.76
CA VAL A 67 -1.89 4.74 10.21
C VAL A 67 -2.78 4.55 8.97
N ALA A 68 -4.04 4.94 9.10
CA ALA A 68 -5.07 4.86 8.06
C ALA A 68 -5.85 6.18 7.93
N THR A 69 -5.14 7.29 8.01
CA THR A 69 -5.62 8.66 7.80
C THR A 69 -5.76 8.97 6.30
N SER A 70 -5.98 10.23 5.94
CA SER A 70 -5.75 10.68 4.57
C SER A 70 -4.25 10.78 4.28
N THR A 71 -3.84 10.48 3.06
CA THR A 71 -2.43 10.42 2.64
C THR A 71 -1.58 11.64 3.06
N PRO A 72 -2.07 12.90 2.96
CA PRO A 72 -1.29 14.05 3.41
C PRO A 72 -0.89 14.03 4.90
N ALA A 73 -1.61 13.28 5.74
CA ALA A 73 -1.34 13.19 7.17
C ALA A 73 -0.49 11.95 7.55
N HIS A 74 -0.13 11.09 6.58
CA HIS A 74 0.63 9.88 6.86
C HIS A 74 2.01 10.16 7.42
N ALA A 75 2.75 11.10 6.79
CA ALA A 75 4.13 11.39 7.18
C ALA A 75 4.24 11.89 8.63
N ASP A 76 3.45 12.91 8.99
CA ASP A 76 3.50 13.50 10.33
C ASP A 76 3.13 12.46 11.39
N ALA A 77 2.04 11.71 11.17
CA ALA A 77 1.61 10.67 12.09
C ALA A 77 2.66 9.56 12.24
N ALA A 78 3.25 9.12 11.12
CA ALA A 78 4.28 8.08 11.11
C ALA A 78 5.54 8.52 11.84
N LEU A 79 6.05 9.72 11.57
CA LEU A 79 7.27 10.25 12.20
C LEU A 79 7.10 10.38 13.72
N GLU A 80 5.94 10.85 14.20
CA GLU A 80 5.66 10.93 15.65
C GLU A 80 5.72 9.55 16.31
N LEU A 81 5.12 8.52 15.69
CA LEU A 81 5.14 7.14 16.17
C LEU A 81 6.54 6.53 16.13
N ILE A 82 7.28 6.73 15.03
CA ILE A 82 8.63 6.20 14.84
C ILE A 82 9.60 6.82 15.84
N HIS A 83 9.55 8.14 16.10
CA HIS A 83 10.37 8.80 17.10
C HIS A 83 10.09 8.28 18.52
N ALA A 84 8.87 7.81 18.78
CA ALA A 84 8.53 7.14 20.05
C ALA A 84 8.93 5.66 20.08
N GLY A 85 9.56 5.14 19.01
CA GLY A 85 9.97 3.74 18.92
C GLY A 85 8.83 2.76 18.63
N LEU A 86 7.65 3.25 18.20
CA LEU A 86 6.47 2.42 18.01
C LEU A 86 6.44 1.79 16.60
N PRO A 87 6.38 0.45 16.48
CA PRO A 87 6.18 -0.22 15.20
C PRO A 87 4.93 0.28 14.49
N VAL A 88 5.03 0.55 13.16
CA VAL A 88 3.95 1.20 12.43
C VAL A 88 3.66 0.53 11.08
N LEU A 89 2.37 0.25 10.84
CA LEU A 89 1.82 -0.08 9.53
C LEU A 89 1.14 1.19 9.00
N ILE A 90 1.56 1.64 7.81
CA ILE A 90 1.06 2.86 7.18
C ILE A 90 0.35 2.47 5.89
N GLU A 91 -0.89 2.94 5.69
CA GLU A 91 -1.60 2.72 4.44
C GLU A 91 -0.86 3.31 3.23
N LYS A 92 -1.15 2.72 2.06
CA LYS A 92 -0.59 3.21 0.79
C LYS A 92 -1.36 4.44 0.26
N PRO A 93 -0.67 5.30 -0.50
CA PRO A 93 0.79 5.40 -0.62
C PRO A 93 1.40 5.73 0.74
N LEU A 94 2.67 5.38 0.95
CA LEU A 94 3.31 5.57 2.26
C LEU A 94 3.20 7.02 2.74
N THR A 95 3.44 7.96 1.82
CA THR A 95 3.23 9.41 2.02
C THR A 95 2.78 10.07 0.72
N SER A 96 2.52 11.37 0.75
CA SER A 96 2.08 12.16 -0.39
C SER A 96 3.21 12.62 -1.34
N SER A 97 4.47 12.31 -1.05
CA SER A 97 5.61 12.65 -1.91
C SER A 97 6.78 11.69 -1.70
N LEU A 98 7.59 11.51 -2.75
CA LEU A 98 8.78 10.67 -2.68
C LEU A 98 9.78 11.18 -1.62
N LYS A 99 9.91 12.50 -1.44
CA LYS A 99 10.77 13.10 -0.42
C LYS A 99 10.32 12.67 0.99
N ALA A 100 9.04 12.82 1.31
CA ALA A 100 8.50 12.42 2.61
C ALA A 100 8.55 10.89 2.80
N THR A 101 8.37 10.10 1.72
CA THR A 101 8.53 8.65 1.76
C THR A 101 9.96 8.26 2.18
N ARG A 102 10.97 8.87 1.60
CA ARG A 102 12.38 8.63 1.97
C ARG A 102 12.65 9.03 3.42
N GLU A 103 12.20 10.20 3.84
CA GLU A 103 12.36 10.69 5.21
C GLU A 103 11.76 9.71 6.24
N VAL A 104 10.55 9.22 6.02
CA VAL A 104 9.88 8.26 6.91
C VAL A 104 10.65 6.93 6.95
N LEU A 105 11.10 6.41 5.80
CA LEU A 105 11.87 5.16 5.72
C LEU A 105 13.24 5.28 6.40
N GLU A 106 13.97 6.36 6.16
CA GLU A 106 15.28 6.66 6.77
C GLU A 106 15.15 6.83 8.29
N THR A 107 14.12 7.54 8.75
CA THR A 107 13.83 7.72 10.19
C THR A 107 13.53 6.38 10.85
N ALA A 108 12.71 5.54 10.23
CA ALA A 108 12.41 4.20 10.74
C ALA A 108 13.66 3.29 10.77
N GLN A 109 14.55 3.43 9.80
CA GLN A 109 15.83 2.72 9.77
C GLN A 109 16.77 3.20 10.87
N PHE A 110 16.88 4.52 11.05
CA PHE A 110 17.73 5.11 12.08
C PHE A 110 17.32 4.70 13.50
N HIS A 111 16.01 4.69 13.78
CA HIS A 111 15.46 4.27 15.08
C HIS A 111 15.29 2.75 15.21
N ASP A 112 15.61 1.98 14.18
CA ASP A 112 15.39 0.52 14.09
C ASP A 112 13.95 0.10 14.38
N VAL A 113 12.97 0.91 13.98
CA VAL A 113 11.54 0.67 14.16
C VAL A 113 11.00 -0.17 13.00
N ALA A 114 10.20 -1.19 13.30
CA ALA A 114 9.49 -1.96 12.29
C ALA A 114 8.47 -1.07 11.58
N LEU A 115 8.64 -0.90 10.27
CA LEU A 115 7.74 -0.16 9.40
C LEU A 115 7.27 -1.05 8.25
N MET A 116 5.97 -1.03 7.99
CA MET A 116 5.35 -1.73 6.88
C MET A 116 4.41 -0.81 6.10
N CYS A 117 4.48 -0.85 4.77
CA CYS A 117 3.52 -0.14 3.90
C CYS A 117 2.31 -1.03 3.60
N GLY A 118 1.12 -0.43 3.54
CA GLY A 118 -0.17 -1.08 3.33
C GLY A 118 -0.42 -1.68 1.94
N PHE A 119 0.59 -2.32 1.35
CA PHE A 119 0.47 -3.04 0.08
C PHE A 119 -0.24 -4.39 0.27
N VAL A 120 -1.53 -4.35 0.52
CA VAL A 120 -2.34 -5.52 0.87
C VAL A 120 -2.33 -6.64 -0.18
N GLU A 121 -2.15 -6.30 -1.46
CA GLU A 121 -2.13 -7.30 -2.54
C GLU A 121 -0.93 -8.25 -2.49
N ARG A 122 0.17 -7.88 -1.79
CA ARG A 122 1.28 -8.79 -1.47
C ARG A 122 0.83 -10.05 -0.74
N PHE A 123 -0.28 -9.96 0.00
CA PHE A 123 -0.86 -11.01 0.83
C PHE A 123 -2.09 -11.66 0.19
N ASN A 124 -2.38 -11.32 -1.07
CA ASN A 124 -3.50 -11.92 -1.79
C ASN A 124 -3.18 -13.37 -2.16
N PRO A 125 -3.95 -14.35 -1.68
CA PRO A 125 -3.64 -15.77 -1.94
C PRO A 125 -3.63 -16.13 -3.42
N ALA A 126 -4.41 -15.44 -4.26
CA ALA A 126 -4.40 -15.67 -5.70
C ALA A 126 -3.08 -15.21 -6.34
N PHE A 127 -2.54 -14.05 -5.90
CA PHE A 127 -1.23 -13.57 -6.32
C PHE A 127 -0.11 -14.50 -5.86
N LEU A 128 -0.13 -14.91 -4.59
CA LEU A 128 0.90 -15.79 -4.03
C LEU A 128 0.95 -17.14 -4.75
N ARG A 129 -0.20 -17.73 -5.08
CA ARG A 129 -0.26 -18.97 -5.87
C ARG A 129 0.29 -18.75 -7.28
N LEU A 130 -0.14 -17.68 -7.97
CA LEU A 130 0.37 -17.37 -9.31
C LEU A 130 1.89 -17.22 -9.31
N ALA A 131 2.45 -16.49 -8.37
CA ALA A 131 3.90 -16.31 -8.24
C ALA A 131 4.64 -17.62 -7.96
N GLN A 132 4.07 -18.50 -7.13
CA GLN A 132 4.62 -19.82 -6.83
C GLN A 132 4.58 -20.75 -8.05
N ASP A 133 3.46 -20.79 -8.77
CA ASP A 133 3.25 -21.66 -9.93
C ASP A 133 4.18 -21.32 -11.10
N VAL A 134 4.47 -20.03 -11.30
CA VAL A 134 5.34 -19.57 -12.39
C VAL A 134 6.82 -19.58 -12.00
N GLY A 135 7.14 -19.35 -10.74
CA GLY A 135 8.53 -19.21 -10.27
C GLY A 135 9.23 -18.01 -10.92
N SER A 136 10.51 -18.18 -11.28
CA SER A 136 11.36 -17.12 -11.85
C SER A 136 11.34 -17.01 -13.38
N ALA A 137 10.65 -17.91 -14.08
CA ALA A 137 10.60 -17.93 -15.54
C ALA A 137 9.59 -16.90 -16.09
N ILE A 138 9.93 -15.62 -16.02
CA ILE A 138 9.09 -14.50 -16.44
C ILE A 138 9.70 -13.79 -17.64
N SER A 139 8.91 -13.53 -18.69
CA SER A 139 9.27 -12.67 -19.82
C SER A 139 8.47 -11.38 -19.83
N HIS A 140 7.18 -11.46 -19.41
CA HIS A 140 6.32 -10.30 -19.37
C HIS A 140 5.32 -10.39 -18.20
N VAL A 141 5.06 -9.27 -17.55
CA VAL A 141 4.00 -9.11 -16.54
C VAL A 141 2.92 -8.17 -17.07
N ARG A 142 1.67 -8.58 -16.99
CA ARG A 142 0.52 -7.72 -17.34
C ARG A 142 -0.40 -7.55 -16.15
N THR A 143 -0.79 -6.31 -15.86
CA THR A 143 -1.80 -6.02 -14.83
C THR A 143 -2.91 -5.14 -15.38
N VAL A 144 -4.13 -5.40 -14.90
CA VAL A 144 -5.31 -4.59 -15.19
C VAL A 144 -6.06 -4.35 -13.89
N ARG A 145 -6.11 -3.09 -13.46
CA ARG A 145 -6.83 -2.67 -12.26
C ARG A 145 -7.79 -1.54 -12.61
N ILE A 146 -9.05 -1.89 -12.75
CA ILE A 146 -10.11 -0.93 -13.10
C ILE A 146 -11.28 -1.04 -12.13
N GLY A 147 -11.96 0.08 -11.92
CA GLY A 147 -13.12 0.13 -11.04
C GLY A 147 -13.82 1.48 -11.06
N PRO A 148 -14.94 1.62 -10.34
CA PRO A 148 -15.63 2.88 -10.20
C PRO A 148 -14.80 3.88 -9.39
N ALA A 149 -14.97 5.17 -9.69
CA ALA A 149 -14.37 6.25 -8.90
C ALA A 149 -14.83 6.16 -7.44
N PRO A 150 -13.92 6.32 -6.47
CA PRO A 150 -14.32 6.44 -5.08
C PRO A 150 -15.07 7.76 -4.86
N PRO A 151 -15.97 7.82 -3.87
CA PRO A 151 -16.78 9.02 -3.60
C PRO A 151 -15.96 10.28 -3.31
N ARG A 152 -14.76 10.11 -2.80
CA ARG A 152 -13.78 11.18 -2.54
C ARG A 152 -12.40 10.69 -2.94
N THR A 153 -11.67 11.50 -3.72
CA THR A 153 -10.31 11.24 -4.17
C THR A 153 -9.39 12.31 -3.66
N HIS A 154 -8.35 11.90 -2.95
CA HIS A 154 -7.30 12.77 -2.40
C HIS A 154 -5.93 12.47 -3.01
N SER A 155 -5.88 11.58 -4.01
CA SER A 155 -4.67 11.13 -4.69
C SER A 155 -4.97 10.85 -6.16
N THR A 156 -3.95 10.80 -6.99
CA THR A 156 -4.05 10.47 -8.41
C THR A 156 -4.43 9.00 -8.63
N VAL A 157 -4.71 8.59 -9.86
CA VAL A 157 -4.93 7.18 -10.19
C VAL A 157 -3.63 6.37 -10.07
N VAL A 158 -2.48 7.02 -10.19
CA VAL A 158 -1.17 6.38 -10.00
C VAL A 158 -0.99 6.00 -8.53
N ASP A 159 -1.12 6.95 -7.62
CA ASP A 159 -0.96 6.75 -6.17
C ASP A 159 -2.07 5.91 -5.54
N ASP A 160 -3.29 5.99 -6.09
CA ASP A 160 -4.42 5.25 -5.52
C ASP A 160 -4.54 3.83 -6.05
N VAL A 161 -4.33 3.65 -7.36
CA VAL A 161 -4.65 2.41 -8.07
C VAL A 161 -3.42 1.71 -8.62
N LEU A 162 -2.60 2.42 -9.43
CA LEU A 162 -1.47 1.84 -10.15
C LEU A 162 -0.35 1.37 -9.20
N ILE A 163 -0.11 2.09 -8.11
CA ILE A 163 0.97 1.81 -7.16
C ILE A 163 0.92 0.37 -6.59
N HIS A 164 -0.27 -0.21 -6.46
CA HIS A 164 -0.41 -1.61 -6.07
C HIS A 164 0.21 -2.56 -7.10
N ASP A 165 -0.02 -2.27 -8.37
CA ASP A 165 0.44 -3.12 -9.46
C ASP A 165 1.94 -2.92 -9.74
N LEU A 166 2.45 -1.69 -9.55
CA LEU A 166 3.88 -1.42 -9.53
C LEU A 166 4.59 -2.25 -8.44
N ASP A 167 4.01 -2.29 -7.25
CA ASP A 167 4.53 -3.09 -6.15
C ASP A 167 4.54 -4.59 -6.47
N LEU A 168 3.48 -5.12 -7.09
CA LEU A 168 3.42 -6.53 -7.49
C LEU A 168 4.47 -6.88 -8.55
N VAL A 169 4.77 -5.98 -9.48
CA VAL A 169 5.85 -6.19 -10.48
C VAL A 169 7.19 -6.37 -9.76
N PHE A 170 7.55 -5.47 -8.83
CA PHE A 170 8.80 -5.60 -8.08
C PHE A 170 8.85 -6.84 -7.18
N ARG A 171 7.70 -7.33 -6.73
CA ARG A 171 7.62 -8.60 -5.98
C ARG A 171 7.83 -9.84 -6.86
N LEU A 172 7.40 -9.78 -8.11
CA LEU A 172 7.63 -10.87 -9.09
C LEU A 172 9.05 -10.89 -9.61
N ILE A 173 9.73 -9.75 -9.65
CA ILE A 173 11.07 -9.57 -10.23
C ILE A 173 11.98 -8.88 -9.19
N PRO A 174 12.26 -9.54 -8.05
CA PRO A 174 12.99 -8.92 -6.96
C PRO A 174 14.44 -8.61 -7.35
N GLY A 175 14.90 -7.42 -6.99
CA GLY A 175 16.28 -6.97 -7.24
C GLY A 175 16.55 -6.45 -8.65
N ASP A 176 15.57 -6.51 -9.55
CA ASP A 176 15.71 -5.92 -10.88
C ASP A 176 15.40 -4.42 -10.87
N THR A 177 15.90 -3.69 -11.87
CA THR A 177 15.74 -2.25 -12.00
C THR A 177 15.01 -1.88 -13.29
N VAL A 178 14.21 -0.83 -13.25
CA VAL A 178 13.54 -0.30 -14.45
C VAL A 178 14.52 0.55 -15.26
N THR A 179 14.71 0.21 -16.53
CA THR A 179 15.58 0.93 -17.47
C THR A 179 14.80 1.83 -18.42
N GLU A 180 13.52 1.53 -18.68
CA GLU A 180 12.66 2.34 -19.53
C GLU A 180 11.23 2.33 -18.97
N VAL A 181 10.63 3.51 -18.92
CA VAL A 181 9.23 3.72 -18.54
C VAL A 181 8.55 4.58 -19.60
N ARG A 182 7.38 4.15 -20.05
CA ARG A 182 6.48 4.97 -20.89
C ARG A 182 5.09 4.95 -20.28
N SER A 183 4.51 6.11 -20.11
CA SER A 183 3.18 6.25 -19.54
C SER A 183 2.30 7.16 -20.39
N GLU A 184 1.02 6.79 -20.47
CA GLU A 184 0.00 7.54 -21.20
C GLU A 184 -1.23 7.68 -20.31
N ALA A 185 -1.87 8.85 -20.38
CA ALA A 185 -3.10 9.13 -19.66
C ALA A 185 -4.27 9.33 -20.61
N SER A 186 -5.45 8.93 -20.20
CA SER A 186 -6.69 9.21 -20.89
C SER A 186 -7.86 9.41 -19.91
N GLY A 187 -8.87 10.19 -20.34
CA GLY A 187 -9.98 10.57 -19.47
C GLY A 187 -9.47 11.45 -18.31
N TRP A 188 -9.74 12.75 -18.41
CA TRP A 188 -9.29 13.72 -17.40
C TRP A 188 -10.49 14.14 -16.56
N CYS A 189 -10.35 14.05 -15.24
CA CYS A 189 -11.37 14.52 -14.31
C CYS A 189 -11.46 16.05 -14.37
N GLU A 190 -12.65 16.57 -14.65
CA GLU A 190 -12.89 18.01 -14.81
C GLU A 190 -12.66 18.78 -13.51
N THR A 191 -12.91 18.16 -12.36
CA THR A 191 -12.87 18.86 -11.06
C THR A 191 -11.47 19.05 -10.49
N ASN A 192 -10.53 18.12 -10.76
CA ASN A 192 -9.17 18.17 -10.21
C ASN A 192 -8.08 18.09 -11.28
N GLY A 193 -8.45 17.87 -12.53
CA GLY A 193 -7.53 17.79 -13.65
C GLY A 193 -6.60 16.59 -13.64
N TRP A 194 -6.92 15.55 -12.87
CA TRP A 194 -6.14 14.31 -12.81
C TRP A 194 -6.62 13.31 -13.86
N PRO A 195 -5.72 12.45 -14.38
CA PRO A 195 -6.14 11.39 -15.29
C PRO A 195 -6.99 10.35 -14.53
N GLU A 196 -7.97 9.81 -15.23
CA GLU A 196 -8.82 8.73 -14.72
C GLU A 196 -8.35 7.35 -15.17
N THR A 197 -7.60 7.31 -16.25
CA THR A 197 -6.96 6.11 -16.78
C THR A 197 -5.49 6.37 -17.07
N VAL A 198 -4.63 5.47 -16.61
CA VAL A 198 -3.20 5.47 -16.94
C VAL A 198 -2.83 4.09 -17.46
N THR A 199 -2.10 4.06 -18.57
CA THR A 199 -1.39 2.89 -19.08
C THR A 199 0.10 3.13 -18.93
N CYS A 200 0.83 2.08 -18.55
CA CYS A 200 2.26 2.16 -18.35
C CYS A 200 2.94 0.92 -18.93
N SER A 201 4.04 1.09 -19.65
CA SER A 201 4.92 0.01 -20.06
C SER A 201 6.30 0.19 -19.45
N LEU A 202 6.87 -0.90 -18.97
CA LEU A 202 8.15 -0.95 -18.29
C LEU A 202 9.08 -1.92 -19.02
N ARG A 203 10.36 -1.60 -19.04
CA ARG A 203 11.45 -2.52 -19.38
C ARG A 203 12.41 -2.61 -18.21
N MET A 204 12.70 -3.84 -17.80
CA MET A 204 13.64 -4.12 -16.72
C MET A 204 15.04 -4.35 -17.29
N ALA A 205 16.06 -4.19 -16.45
CA ALA A 205 17.46 -4.42 -16.84
C ALA A 205 17.73 -5.88 -17.27
N SER A 206 17.01 -6.85 -16.73
CA SER A 206 17.02 -8.24 -17.17
C SER A 206 16.45 -8.47 -18.57
N GLY A 207 15.77 -7.46 -19.16
CA GLY A 207 15.03 -7.59 -20.41
C GLY A 207 13.55 -7.96 -20.22
N ILE A 208 13.12 -8.33 -19.01
CA ILE A 208 11.71 -8.57 -18.69
C ILE A 208 10.94 -7.26 -18.94
N THR A 209 9.69 -7.38 -19.41
CA THR A 209 8.82 -6.23 -19.65
C THR A 209 7.56 -6.30 -18.79
N ALA A 210 6.92 -5.16 -18.56
CA ALA A 210 5.60 -5.14 -17.94
C ALA A 210 4.67 -4.15 -18.64
N SER A 211 3.38 -4.46 -18.66
CA SER A 211 2.32 -3.58 -19.12
C SER A 211 1.23 -3.47 -18.07
N LEU A 212 0.94 -2.25 -17.62
CA LEU A 212 0.01 -1.99 -16.54
C LEU A 212 -1.10 -1.05 -17.01
N ARG A 213 -2.31 -1.29 -16.57
CA ARG A 213 -3.45 -0.42 -16.80
C ARG A 213 -4.22 -0.19 -15.52
N ALA A 214 -4.30 1.07 -15.11
CA ALA A 214 -5.10 1.52 -13.98
C ALA A 214 -6.22 2.46 -14.46
N CYS A 215 -7.46 2.24 -13.98
CA CYS A 215 -8.59 3.11 -14.29
C CYS A 215 -9.54 3.15 -13.09
N ARG A 216 -9.96 4.35 -12.72
CA ARG A 216 -10.96 4.57 -11.66
C ARG A 216 -12.27 5.18 -12.16
N HIS A 217 -12.54 5.05 -13.46
CA HIS A 217 -13.77 5.52 -14.09
C HIS A 217 -14.43 4.41 -14.92
N SER A 218 -14.66 3.25 -14.30
CA SER A 218 -15.31 2.11 -14.94
C SER A 218 -16.47 1.61 -14.08
N PRO A 219 -17.64 1.30 -14.66
CA PRO A 219 -18.75 0.72 -13.90
C PRO A 219 -18.43 -0.69 -13.41
N THR A 220 -17.50 -1.39 -14.05
CA THR A 220 -17.10 -2.75 -13.68
C THR A 220 -15.80 -2.74 -12.92
N ARG A 221 -15.62 -3.74 -12.04
CA ARG A 221 -14.35 -3.96 -11.30
C ARG A 221 -13.59 -5.09 -11.95
N ARG A 222 -12.29 -4.86 -12.16
CA ARG A 222 -11.35 -5.87 -12.61
C ARG A 222 -10.01 -5.66 -11.92
N ARG A 223 -9.38 -6.72 -11.43
CA ARG A 223 -8.05 -6.72 -10.82
C ARG A 223 -7.36 -8.00 -11.23
N ASP A 224 -6.69 -8.00 -12.35
CA ASP A 224 -6.06 -9.18 -12.91
C ASP A 224 -4.55 -9.00 -13.00
N VAL A 225 -3.85 -10.08 -12.75
CA VAL A 225 -2.41 -10.22 -12.98
C VAL A 225 -2.19 -11.41 -13.89
N SER A 226 -1.42 -11.20 -14.96
CA SER A 226 -0.95 -12.25 -15.86
C SER A 226 0.57 -12.24 -15.91
N ILE A 227 1.15 -13.43 -15.94
CA ILE A 227 2.59 -13.64 -16.14
C ILE A 227 2.76 -14.47 -17.41
N ILE A 228 3.59 -13.99 -18.34
CA ILE A 228 3.92 -14.67 -19.58
C ILE A 228 5.35 -15.19 -19.43
N GLN A 229 5.53 -16.46 -19.71
CA GLN A 229 6.83 -17.14 -19.68
C GLN A 229 7.58 -17.01 -21.01
N PRO A 230 8.89 -17.29 -21.09
CA PRO A 230 9.66 -17.23 -22.34
C PRO A 230 9.14 -18.15 -23.45
N ASP A 231 8.42 -19.21 -23.11
CA ASP A 231 7.77 -20.14 -24.05
C ASP A 231 6.33 -19.72 -24.42
N GLU A 232 5.96 -18.45 -24.16
CA GLU A 232 4.67 -17.83 -24.46
C GLU A 232 3.48 -18.37 -23.64
N ARG A 233 3.68 -19.27 -22.68
CA ARG A 233 2.61 -19.67 -21.76
C ARG A 233 2.19 -18.50 -20.88
N GLU A 234 0.88 -18.23 -20.85
CA GLU A 234 0.29 -17.21 -19.98
C GLU A 234 -0.42 -17.87 -18.78
N HIS A 235 -0.04 -17.41 -17.60
CA HIS A 235 -0.70 -17.72 -16.34
C HIS A 235 -1.38 -16.46 -15.83
N SER A 236 -2.67 -16.55 -15.51
CA SER A 236 -3.43 -15.37 -15.07
C SER A 236 -4.33 -15.67 -13.88
N THR A 237 -4.57 -14.66 -13.06
CA THR A 237 -5.49 -14.75 -11.93
C THR A 237 -6.20 -13.44 -11.69
N SER A 238 -7.39 -13.49 -11.08
CA SER A 238 -8.09 -12.32 -10.58
C SER A 238 -7.88 -12.16 -9.08
N LEU A 239 -7.60 -10.92 -8.67
CA LEU A 239 -7.38 -10.55 -7.27
C LEU A 239 -8.67 -10.07 -6.57
N LEU A 240 -9.82 -10.08 -7.25
CA LEU A 240 -11.09 -9.53 -6.75
C LEU A 240 -11.72 -10.33 -5.61
N SER A 241 -11.55 -11.65 -5.64
CA SER A 241 -12.22 -12.56 -4.70
C SER A 241 -11.21 -13.56 -4.14
N PRO A 242 -10.29 -13.10 -3.28
CA PRO A 242 -9.30 -14.00 -2.69
C PRO A 242 -9.98 -15.03 -1.77
N SER A 243 -9.48 -16.25 -1.79
CA SER A 243 -9.90 -17.33 -0.88
C SER A 243 -9.33 -17.12 0.54
N GLY A 244 -9.53 -15.94 1.12
CA GLY A 244 -8.96 -15.57 2.42
C GLY A 244 -9.08 -14.07 2.66
N ASN A 245 -8.46 -13.59 3.72
CA ASN A 245 -8.45 -12.18 4.08
C ASN A 245 -7.02 -11.61 3.96
N PRO A 246 -6.66 -10.98 2.81
CA PRO A 246 -5.33 -10.40 2.63
C PRO A 246 -4.95 -9.36 3.69
N LEU A 247 -5.93 -8.58 4.17
CA LEU A 247 -5.68 -7.56 5.19
C LEU A 247 -5.34 -8.20 6.55
N ALA A 248 -5.97 -9.33 6.89
CA ALA A 248 -5.61 -10.08 8.09
C ALA A 248 -4.22 -10.72 7.97
N ALA A 249 -3.89 -11.28 6.80
CA ALA A 249 -2.55 -11.83 6.54
C ALA A 249 -1.47 -10.73 6.59
N GLN A 250 -1.76 -9.54 6.07
CA GLN A 250 -0.89 -8.37 6.19
C GLN A 250 -0.67 -8.00 7.66
N PHE A 251 -1.72 -7.95 8.47
CA PHE A 251 -1.62 -7.58 9.87
C PHE A 251 -0.86 -8.64 10.69
N GLU A 252 -1.01 -9.93 10.37
CA GLU A 252 -0.22 -11.00 10.97
C GLU A 252 1.28 -10.90 10.61
N HIS A 253 1.59 -10.57 9.36
CA HIS A 253 2.98 -10.31 8.93
C HIS A 253 3.56 -9.07 9.64
N PHE A 254 2.77 -8.01 9.80
CA PHE A 254 3.19 -6.83 10.55
C PHE A 254 3.49 -7.15 12.01
N ARG A 255 2.65 -7.99 12.67
CA ARG A 255 2.96 -8.49 14.01
C ARG A 255 4.31 -9.19 14.07
N TRP A 256 4.53 -10.11 13.12
CA TRP A 256 5.79 -10.84 13.06
C TRP A 256 6.98 -9.87 12.85
N LEU A 257 6.84 -8.90 11.97
CA LEU A 257 7.85 -7.88 11.70
C LEU A 257 8.18 -7.04 12.96
N ALA A 258 7.15 -6.70 13.74
CA ALA A 258 7.30 -5.90 14.95
C ALA A 258 7.92 -6.68 16.12
N GLN A 259 7.64 -7.98 16.25
CA GLN A 259 7.99 -8.76 17.45
C GLN A 259 9.16 -9.73 17.25
N HIS A 260 9.38 -10.22 16.02
CA HIS A 260 10.26 -11.36 15.79
C HIS A 260 11.32 -11.12 14.71
N ALA A 261 11.08 -10.19 13.78
CA ALA A 261 11.99 -9.95 12.67
C ALA A 261 13.34 -9.41 13.17
N SER A 262 14.41 -9.92 12.58
CA SER A 262 15.75 -9.36 12.72
C SER A 262 15.83 -7.96 12.09
N LYS A 263 16.90 -7.21 12.43
CA LYS A 263 17.17 -5.92 11.77
C LYS A 263 17.26 -6.07 10.24
N VAL A 264 17.90 -7.13 9.74
CA VAL A 264 18.05 -7.40 8.31
C VAL A 264 16.68 -7.57 7.62
N GLU A 265 15.75 -8.27 8.24
CA GLU A 265 14.41 -8.48 7.71
C GLU A 265 13.58 -7.18 7.75
N ARG A 266 13.71 -6.38 8.81
CA ARG A 266 13.08 -5.06 8.87
C ARG A 266 13.65 -4.10 7.81
N ASP A 267 14.96 -4.12 7.59
CA ASP A 267 15.62 -3.34 6.53
C ASP A 267 15.15 -3.78 5.14
N ALA A 268 15.01 -5.08 4.90
CA ALA A 268 14.51 -5.62 3.64
C ALA A 268 13.04 -5.24 3.38
N GLU A 269 12.18 -5.27 4.40
CA GLU A 269 10.78 -4.83 4.26
C GLU A 269 10.71 -3.34 3.90
N ARG A 270 11.48 -2.47 4.58
CA ARG A 270 11.56 -1.03 4.28
C ARG A 270 12.09 -0.77 2.87
N ALA A 271 13.17 -1.44 2.47
CA ALA A 271 13.76 -1.30 1.14
C ALA A 271 12.79 -1.69 0.02
N GLY A 272 11.91 -2.67 0.27
CA GLY A 272 10.91 -3.12 -0.68
C GLY A 272 9.73 -2.13 -0.90
N VAL A 273 9.70 -1.01 -0.18
CA VAL A 273 8.67 0.04 -0.35
C VAL A 273 9.05 1.06 -1.41
N LEU A 274 10.32 1.44 -1.44
CA LEU A 274 10.79 2.59 -2.22
C LEU A 274 10.63 2.44 -3.74
N PRO A 275 10.94 1.28 -4.39
CA PRO A 275 10.89 1.16 -5.84
C PRO A 275 9.54 1.51 -6.47
N SER A 276 8.43 1.09 -5.86
CA SER A 276 7.08 1.40 -6.36
C SER A 276 6.75 2.89 -6.24
N HIS A 277 7.22 3.57 -5.19
CA HIS A 277 7.01 5.01 -5.00
C HIS A 277 7.91 5.84 -5.93
N GLU A 278 9.15 5.43 -6.16
CA GLU A 278 10.05 6.08 -7.12
C GLU A 278 9.49 6.00 -8.53
N LEU A 279 8.99 4.83 -8.92
CA LEU A 279 8.40 4.63 -10.24
C LEU A 279 7.07 5.38 -10.39
N ALA A 280 6.24 5.43 -9.35
CA ALA A 280 5.02 6.24 -9.33
C ALA A 280 5.34 7.73 -9.55
N ASP A 281 6.36 8.28 -8.87
CA ASP A 281 6.81 9.66 -9.03
C ASP A 281 7.32 9.95 -10.45
N VAL A 282 8.04 9.01 -11.08
CA VAL A 282 8.47 9.13 -12.48
C VAL A 282 7.27 9.19 -13.41
N ILE A 283 6.29 8.30 -13.24
CA ILE A 283 5.07 8.25 -14.04
C ILE A 283 4.28 9.56 -13.91
N GLU A 284 4.08 10.05 -12.69
CA GLU A 284 3.36 11.31 -12.44
C GLU A 284 4.03 12.50 -13.13
N ARG A 285 5.36 12.58 -13.11
CA ARG A 285 6.09 13.63 -13.82
C ARG A 285 5.90 13.53 -15.32
N GLN A 286 6.03 12.35 -15.94
CA GLN A 286 5.79 12.15 -17.38
C GLN A 286 4.37 12.57 -17.78
N LEU A 287 3.36 12.21 -17.01
CA LEU A 287 1.96 12.56 -17.28
C LEU A 287 1.71 14.07 -17.16
N THR A 288 2.38 14.73 -16.22
CA THR A 288 2.29 16.18 -16.03
C THR A 288 2.95 16.93 -17.19
N GLU A 289 4.13 16.50 -17.62
CA GLU A 289 4.87 17.06 -18.76
C GLU A 289 4.11 16.90 -20.07
N ALA A 290 3.55 15.70 -20.33
CA ALA A 290 2.75 15.41 -21.52
C ALA A 290 1.48 16.27 -21.59
N ARG A 291 0.90 16.65 -20.46
CA ARG A 291 -0.26 17.55 -20.39
C ARG A 291 0.09 18.99 -20.72
N CYS A 292 1.28 19.44 -20.30
CA CYS A 292 1.74 20.82 -20.54
C CYS A 292 2.26 21.04 -21.98
N ASN A 293 2.65 19.97 -22.68
CA ASN A 293 3.17 19.98 -24.04
C ASN A 293 2.42 18.95 -24.91
N PRO A 294 1.14 19.21 -25.28
CA PRO A 294 0.29 18.28 -26.01
C PRO A 294 0.75 18.09 -27.49
#